data_c8cbaed6dfa390e989e77fe39263519b
#
_entry.id   c8cbaed6dfa390e989e77fe39263519b
#
_cell.length_a   1.000
_cell.length_b   1.000
_cell.length_c   1.000
_cell.angle_alpha   90.00
_cell.angle_beta   90.00
_cell.angle_gamma   90.00
#
_symmetry.space_group_name_H-M   'P 1'
#
loop_
_entity.id
_entity.type
_entity.pdbx_description
1 polymer ?
#
loop_
_entity_poly.entity_id
_entity_poly.type
_entity_poly.pdbx_seq_one_letter_code
_entity_poly.pdbx_strand_id
1 'polypeptide(L)'
;MNNTFYKAVNNEIENVVNNHGDVLYTRDPALDPKKQNEQIKDLVSLGIDVLIINPVESSSINKTLKEVKKAGIKIIVVDAPISDDQIADCTVVSDNYDAGVQCAKDMMQRFDHARIALLEHSKALSAVDRINGFKDTVALNENYQIVGSEDCLGQTELALPALNKIIQQGIDFDVVFCLNDPTALGALASIKENDLGHD
;
A
#
# COMPACT_ATOMS: atom_id res chain seq x y z
N MET A 1 7.34 -10.94 -7.45
CA MET A 1 7.30 -9.51 -6.98
C MET A 1 7.15 -8.59 -8.19
N ASN A 2 5.92 -8.13 -8.45
CA ASN A 2 5.63 -7.27 -9.63
C ASN A 2 5.73 -5.77 -9.32
N ASN A 3 5.61 -5.38 -8.05
CA ASN A 3 5.71 -4.00 -7.64
C ASN A 3 7.18 -3.55 -7.56
N THR A 4 7.51 -2.47 -8.29
CA THR A 4 8.86 -1.91 -8.38
C THR A 4 9.37 -1.36 -7.05
N PHE A 5 8.48 -0.81 -6.21
CA PHE A 5 8.81 -0.34 -4.88
C PHE A 5 9.37 -1.48 -4.01
N TYR A 6 8.68 -2.63 -3.94
CA TYR A 6 9.17 -3.76 -3.14
C TYR A 6 10.44 -4.41 -3.70
N LYS A 7 10.64 -4.34 -5.03
CA LYS A 7 11.94 -4.74 -5.61
C LYS A 7 13.06 -3.85 -5.13
N ALA A 8 12.86 -2.52 -5.12
CA ALA A 8 13.86 -1.58 -4.63
C ALA A 8 14.16 -1.80 -3.15
N VAL A 9 13.14 -1.94 -2.30
CA VAL A 9 13.31 -2.24 -0.87
C VAL A 9 14.10 -3.54 -0.67
N ASN A 10 13.76 -4.62 -1.38
CA ASN A 10 14.47 -5.90 -1.28
C ASN A 10 15.94 -5.77 -1.70
N ASN A 11 16.22 -5.07 -2.79
CA ASN A 11 17.58 -4.88 -3.28
C ASN A 11 18.45 -4.12 -2.28
N GLU A 12 17.91 -3.09 -1.63
CA GLU A 12 18.64 -2.34 -0.62
C GLU A 12 18.90 -3.18 0.65
N ILE A 13 17.92 -3.98 1.08
CA ILE A 13 18.12 -4.93 2.18
C ILE A 13 19.21 -5.96 1.80
N GLU A 14 19.15 -6.51 0.61
CA GLU A 14 20.13 -7.49 0.10
C GLU A 14 21.55 -6.92 0.05
N ASN A 15 21.70 -5.67 -0.41
CA ASN A 15 22.97 -4.96 -0.44
C ASN A 15 23.57 -4.84 0.97
N VAL A 16 22.75 -4.45 1.96
CA VAL A 16 23.21 -4.28 3.35
C VAL A 16 23.59 -5.63 3.95
N VAL A 17 22.74 -6.65 3.80
CA VAL A 17 22.95 -8.00 4.35
C VAL A 17 24.22 -8.64 3.76
N ASN A 18 24.38 -8.59 2.43
CA ASN A 18 25.55 -9.16 1.76
C ASN A 18 26.85 -8.46 2.13
N ASN A 19 26.83 -7.12 2.32
CA ASN A 19 27.99 -6.35 2.73
C ASN A 19 28.47 -6.70 4.15
N HIS A 20 27.60 -7.26 5.00
CA HIS A 20 27.95 -7.76 6.33
C HIS A 20 28.33 -9.25 6.33
N GLY A 21 28.23 -9.93 5.18
CA GLY A 21 28.52 -11.35 5.07
C GLY A 21 27.40 -12.26 5.58
N ASP A 22 26.21 -11.71 5.76
CA ASP A 22 25.02 -12.43 6.19
C ASP A 22 24.25 -13.02 5.00
N VAL A 23 23.26 -13.87 5.25
CA VAL A 23 22.45 -14.55 4.23
C VAL A 23 21.02 -14.03 4.24
N LEU A 24 20.52 -13.59 3.09
CA LEU A 24 19.13 -13.18 2.91
C LEU A 24 18.29 -14.25 2.22
N TYR A 25 17.17 -14.61 2.81
CA TYR A 25 16.14 -15.47 2.21
C TYR A 25 14.90 -14.64 1.84
N THR A 26 14.75 -14.23 0.59
CA THR A 26 13.57 -13.49 0.12
C THR A 26 12.41 -14.42 -0.20
N ARG A 27 11.20 -14.01 0.19
CA ARG A 27 9.92 -14.66 -0.14
C ARG A 27 8.93 -13.65 -0.67
N ASP A 28 8.15 -14.08 -1.66
CA ASP A 28 7.04 -13.29 -2.23
C ASP A 28 5.73 -14.06 -2.06
N PRO A 29 4.81 -13.59 -1.21
CA PRO A 29 3.51 -14.21 -1.00
C PRO A 29 2.52 -13.94 -2.14
N ALA A 30 2.84 -13.05 -3.10
CA ALA A 30 1.97 -12.65 -4.18
C ALA A 30 0.59 -12.14 -3.67
N LEU A 31 0.59 -11.33 -2.61
CA LEU A 31 -0.59 -10.75 -1.95
C LEU A 31 -1.55 -11.80 -1.32
N ASP A 32 -1.10 -13.02 -1.12
CA ASP A 32 -1.85 -14.06 -0.40
C ASP A 32 -1.40 -14.12 1.07
N PRO A 33 -2.26 -13.72 2.05
CA PRO A 33 -1.91 -13.73 3.46
C PRO A 33 -1.72 -15.15 4.03
N LYS A 34 -2.37 -16.19 3.46
CA LYS A 34 -2.16 -17.56 3.88
C LYS A 34 -0.78 -18.05 3.47
N LYS A 35 -0.42 -17.82 2.20
CA LYS A 35 0.90 -18.12 1.67
C LYS A 35 2.00 -17.38 2.44
N GLN A 36 1.77 -16.12 2.83
CA GLN A 36 2.72 -15.38 3.67
C GLN A 36 2.96 -16.08 5.01
N ASN A 37 1.90 -16.50 5.68
CA ASN A 37 2.01 -17.23 6.95
C ASN A 37 2.77 -18.57 6.82
N GLU A 38 2.56 -19.31 5.73
CA GLU A 38 3.27 -20.56 5.43
C GLU A 38 4.77 -20.29 5.18
N GLN A 39 5.08 -19.30 4.35
CA GLN A 39 6.47 -18.90 4.05
C GLN A 39 7.24 -18.45 5.31
N ILE A 40 6.59 -17.77 6.25
CA ILE A 40 7.21 -17.40 7.53
C ILE A 40 7.56 -18.67 8.34
N LYS A 41 6.67 -19.65 8.41
CA LYS A 41 6.94 -20.90 9.11
C LYS A 41 8.09 -21.67 8.50
N ASP A 42 8.19 -21.68 7.16
CA ASP A 42 9.32 -22.27 6.46
C ASP A 42 10.64 -21.57 6.81
N LEU A 43 10.64 -20.21 6.84
CA LEU A 43 11.81 -19.43 7.23
C LEU A 43 12.22 -19.71 8.69
N VAL A 44 11.27 -19.80 9.62
CA VAL A 44 11.53 -20.21 11.02
C VAL A 44 12.20 -21.59 11.05
N SER A 45 11.72 -22.53 10.24
CA SER A 45 12.30 -23.88 10.15
C SER A 45 13.71 -23.89 9.57
N LEU A 46 14.09 -22.89 8.77
CA LEU A 46 15.46 -22.69 8.28
C LEU A 46 16.40 -22.11 9.34
N GLY A 47 15.89 -21.68 10.49
CA GLY A 47 16.68 -21.15 11.61
C GLY A 47 17.18 -19.72 11.37
N ILE A 48 16.32 -18.84 10.85
CA ILE A 48 16.65 -17.42 10.68
C ILE A 48 16.80 -16.73 12.04
N ASP A 49 17.61 -15.68 12.11
CA ASP A 49 17.80 -14.86 13.31
C ASP A 49 16.89 -13.62 13.31
N VAL A 50 16.59 -13.11 12.12
CA VAL A 50 15.79 -11.88 11.91
C VAL A 50 14.76 -12.12 10.81
N LEU A 51 13.52 -11.71 11.08
CA LEU A 51 12.44 -11.63 10.09
C LEU A 51 12.20 -10.16 9.75
N ILE A 52 12.46 -9.75 8.50
CA ILE A 52 12.03 -8.46 7.96
C ILE A 52 10.74 -8.71 7.16
N ILE A 53 9.67 -8.01 7.51
CA ILE A 53 8.35 -8.29 6.93
C ILE A 53 7.59 -7.03 6.55
N ASN A 54 7.01 -7.06 5.33
CA ASN A 54 5.89 -6.22 4.94
C ASN A 54 4.62 -7.07 4.96
N PRO A 55 3.66 -6.84 5.86
CA PRO A 55 2.46 -7.66 5.97
C PRO A 55 1.52 -7.44 4.78
N VAL A 56 1.03 -8.54 4.18
CA VAL A 56 -0.03 -8.49 3.17
C VAL A 56 -1.33 -7.98 3.77
N GLU A 57 -1.62 -8.38 5.00
CA GLU A 57 -2.77 -7.96 5.76
C GLU A 57 -2.38 -7.78 7.24
N SER A 58 -2.62 -6.61 7.78
CA SER A 58 -2.08 -6.16 9.07
C SER A 58 -2.55 -6.99 10.27
N SER A 59 -3.73 -7.60 10.21
CA SER A 59 -4.31 -8.39 11.33
C SER A 59 -4.05 -9.89 11.23
N SER A 60 -4.06 -10.46 10.02
CA SER A 60 -3.99 -11.92 9.80
C SER A 60 -2.64 -12.54 10.18
N ILE A 61 -1.59 -11.71 10.28
CA ILE A 61 -0.22 -12.16 10.52
C ILE A 61 0.16 -12.25 11.99
N ASN A 62 -0.58 -11.57 12.90
CA ASN A 62 -0.21 -11.42 14.31
C ASN A 62 0.04 -12.75 15.03
N LYS A 63 -0.78 -13.78 14.75
CA LYS A 63 -0.61 -15.10 15.36
C LYS A 63 0.74 -15.71 14.99
N THR A 64 1.07 -15.69 13.71
CA THR A 64 2.33 -16.24 13.20
C THR A 64 3.53 -15.46 13.75
N LEU A 65 3.45 -14.13 13.79
CA LEU A 65 4.53 -13.30 14.36
C LEU A 65 4.75 -13.55 15.86
N LYS A 66 3.69 -13.84 16.63
CA LYS A 66 3.83 -14.26 18.03
C LYS A 66 4.59 -15.58 18.17
N GLU A 67 4.42 -16.50 17.22
CA GLU A 67 5.17 -17.77 17.17
C GLU A 67 6.65 -17.51 16.81
N VAL A 68 6.92 -16.62 15.85
CA VAL A 68 8.27 -16.14 15.48
C VAL A 68 8.99 -15.54 16.70
N LYS A 69 8.33 -14.64 17.42
CA LYS A 69 8.88 -14.00 18.63
C LYS A 69 9.20 -15.02 19.73
N LYS A 70 8.33 -16.02 19.92
CA LYS A 70 8.58 -17.12 20.87
C LYS A 70 9.79 -18.00 20.50
N ALA A 71 10.09 -18.09 19.21
CA ALA A 71 11.30 -18.78 18.73
C ALA A 71 12.59 -17.96 18.93
N GLY A 72 12.49 -16.74 19.48
CA GLY A 72 13.64 -15.86 19.74
C GLY A 72 14.09 -15.04 18.53
N ILE A 73 13.37 -15.10 17.42
CA ILE A 73 13.68 -14.41 16.16
C ILE A 73 13.27 -12.93 16.30
N LYS A 74 14.15 -12.01 15.90
CA LYS A 74 13.86 -10.58 15.86
C LYS A 74 12.92 -10.25 14.71
N ILE A 75 11.98 -9.31 14.95
CA ILE A 75 10.96 -8.93 13.96
C ILE A 75 11.08 -7.46 13.63
N ILE A 76 11.35 -7.17 12.35
CA ILE A 76 11.37 -5.82 11.77
C ILE A 76 10.21 -5.70 10.80
N VAL A 77 9.27 -4.81 11.08
CA VAL A 77 8.13 -4.51 10.19
C VAL A 77 8.50 -3.32 9.31
N VAL A 78 8.25 -3.43 8.01
CA VAL A 78 8.55 -2.37 7.04
C VAL A 78 7.34 -2.00 6.21
N ASP A 79 7.22 -0.72 5.85
CA ASP A 79 6.23 -0.13 4.95
C ASP A 79 4.79 -0.09 5.51
N ALA A 80 4.20 -1.23 5.83
CA ALA A 80 2.85 -1.31 6.40
C ALA A 80 2.90 -1.82 7.84
N PRO A 81 2.27 -1.12 8.81
CA PRO A 81 2.28 -1.56 10.20
C PRO A 81 1.40 -2.82 10.40
N ILE A 82 1.69 -3.56 11.46
CA ILE A 82 0.84 -4.64 11.97
C ILE A 82 -0.16 -4.10 12.99
N SER A 83 -1.28 -4.78 13.19
CA SER A 83 -2.33 -4.31 14.10
C SER A 83 -1.99 -4.45 15.60
N ASP A 84 -0.96 -5.24 15.95
CA ASP A 84 -0.43 -5.41 17.32
C ASP A 84 1.07 -5.04 17.30
N ASP A 85 1.38 -3.76 17.47
CA ASP A 85 2.72 -3.18 17.38
C ASP A 85 3.71 -3.72 18.44
N GLN A 86 3.18 -4.26 19.55
CA GLN A 86 3.99 -4.85 20.63
C GLN A 86 4.74 -6.13 20.19
N ILE A 87 4.37 -6.70 19.05
CA ILE A 87 5.02 -7.90 18.53
C ILE A 87 6.37 -7.55 17.87
N ALA A 88 6.45 -6.45 17.15
CA ALA A 88 7.65 -6.03 16.45
C ALA A 88 8.75 -5.53 17.40
N ASP A 89 10.01 -5.84 17.07
CA ASP A 89 11.17 -5.24 17.74
C ASP A 89 11.50 -3.87 17.13
N CYS A 90 11.17 -3.66 15.85
CA CYS A 90 11.30 -2.39 15.14
C CYS A 90 10.23 -2.28 14.06
N THR A 91 9.72 -1.06 13.85
CA THR A 91 8.78 -0.75 12.75
C THR A 91 9.29 0.48 12.00
N VAL A 92 9.43 0.35 10.68
CA VAL A 92 9.89 1.42 9.79
C VAL A 92 8.80 1.69 8.76
N VAL A 93 8.09 2.79 8.91
CA VAL A 93 6.96 3.19 8.07
C VAL A 93 7.06 4.66 7.69
N SER A 94 6.39 5.04 6.61
CA SER A 94 6.17 6.45 6.27
C SER A 94 4.97 6.99 7.06
N ASP A 95 4.92 8.31 7.28
CA ASP A 95 3.71 8.98 7.74
C ASP A 95 2.69 9.02 6.59
N ASN A 96 1.93 7.93 6.47
CA ASN A 96 0.98 7.76 5.37
C ASN A 96 -0.23 8.69 5.49
N TYR A 97 -0.63 9.04 6.71
CA TYR A 97 -1.71 10.01 6.91
C TYR A 97 -1.28 11.39 6.39
N ASP A 98 -0.10 11.87 6.81
CA ASP A 98 0.42 13.16 6.31
C ASP A 98 0.67 13.13 4.80
N ALA A 99 1.11 12.02 4.23
CA ALA A 99 1.24 11.88 2.77
C ALA A 99 -0.11 12.11 2.06
N GLY A 100 -1.21 11.58 2.60
CA GLY A 100 -2.56 11.86 2.10
C GLY A 100 -2.96 13.34 2.24
N VAL A 101 -2.67 13.94 3.39
CA VAL A 101 -2.88 15.38 3.65
C VAL A 101 -2.12 16.24 2.64
N GLN A 102 -0.85 15.93 2.36
CA GLN A 102 -0.04 16.69 1.40
C GLN A 102 -0.59 16.57 -0.03
N CYS A 103 -1.03 15.38 -0.46
CA CYS A 103 -1.67 15.21 -1.77
C CYS A 103 -2.96 16.04 -1.90
N ALA A 104 -3.80 16.06 -0.86
CA ALA A 104 -5.01 16.88 -0.86
C ALA A 104 -4.69 18.37 -0.95
N LYS A 105 -3.70 18.84 -0.16
CA LYS A 105 -3.26 20.24 -0.19
C LYS A 105 -2.69 20.64 -1.55
N ASP A 106 -1.88 19.79 -2.19
CA ASP A 106 -1.33 20.06 -3.53
C ASP A 106 -2.46 20.14 -4.57
N MET A 107 -3.44 19.24 -4.52
CA MET A 107 -4.62 19.30 -5.37
C MET A 107 -5.39 20.61 -5.16
N MET A 108 -5.65 21.01 -3.92
CA MET A 108 -6.37 22.24 -3.58
C MET A 108 -5.63 23.52 -4.01
N GLN A 109 -4.30 23.49 -4.16
CA GLN A 109 -3.53 24.60 -4.70
C GLN A 109 -3.65 24.72 -6.22
N ARG A 110 -3.98 23.64 -6.92
CA ARG A 110 -4.09 23.58 -8.38
C ARG A 110 -5.49 23.80 -8.90
N PHE A 111 -6.50 23.45 -8.09
CA PHE A 111 -7.91 23.48 -8.47
C PHE A 111 -8.71 24.20 -7.41
N ASP A 112 -9.53 25.18 -7.80
CA ASP A 112 -10.44 25.90 -6.89
C ASP A 112 -11.62 25.03 -6.42
N HIS A 113 -11.95 23.98 -7.18
CA HIS A 113 -12.96 22.97 -6.87
C HIS A 113 -12.62 21.66 -7.62
N ALA A 114 -13.07 20.52 -7.10
CA ALA A 114 -12.91 19.25 -7.77
C ALA A 114 -13.94 18.21 -7.33
N ARG A 115 -14.41 17.42 -8.31
CA ARG A 115 -15.08 16.15 -8.10
C ARG A 115 -14.04 15.05 -8.17
N ILE A 116 -13.91 14.25 -7.14
CA ILE A 116 -12.77 13.38 -6.91
C ILE A 116 -13.23 11.92 -6.98
N ALA A 117 -12.61 11.12 -7.86
CA ALA A 117 -12.67 9.67 -7.81
C ALA A 117 -11.51 9.13 -6.99
N LEU A 118 -11.76 8.14 -6.11
CA LEU A 118 -10.76 7.50 -5.29
C LEU A 118 -10.49 6.06 -5.74
N LEU A 119 -9.21 5.69 -5.81
CA LEU A 119 -8.79 4.31 -5.98
C LEU A 119 -8.04 3.86 -4.72
N GLU A 120 -8.65 2.96 -3.95
CA GLU A 120 -8.29 2.61 -2.58
C GLU A 120 -7.65 1.23 -2.43
N HIS A 121 -7.17 0.95 -1.22
CA HIS A 121 -6.79 -0.38 -0.75
C HIS A 121 -7.19 -0.56 0.72
N SER A 122 -8.28 -1.25 0.98
CA SER A 122 -8.91 -1.35 2.29
C SER A 122 -8.20 -2.29 3.29
N LYS A 123 -7.25 -3.12 2.85
CA LYS A 123 -6.63 -4.16 3.69
C LYS A 123 -5.25 -3.82 4.25
N ALA A 124 -4.57 -2.82 3.70
CA ALA A 124 -3.27 -2.38 4.17
C ALA A 124 -3.41 -1.08 4.98
N LEU A 125 -2.97 -1.07 6.24
CA LEU A 125 -3.12 0.10 7.12
C LEU A 125 -2.44 1.35 6.55
N SER A 126 -1.26 1.21 5.94
CA SER A 126 -0.56 2.33 5.28
C SER A 126 -1.39 2.98 4.16
N ALA A 127 -2.14 2.17 3.42
CA ALA A 127 -3.05 2.68 2.38
C ALA A 127 -4.29 3.34 2.99
N VAL A 128 -4.88 2.71 4.01
CA VAL A 128 -6.03 3.26 4.75
C VAL A 128 -5.69 4.61 5.36
N ASP A 129 -4.54 4.74 6.01
CA ASP A 129 -4.09 5.99 6.63
C ASP A 129 -3.90 7.09 5.56
N ARG A 130 -3.29 6.77 4.42
CA ARG A 130 -3.10 7.72 3.32
C ARG A 130 -4.44 8.20 2.74
N ILE A 131 -5.36 7.28 2.51
CA ILE A 131 -6.71 7.60 2.04
C ILE A 131 -7.46 8.46 3.07
N ASN A 132 -7.35 8.16 4.36
CA ASN A 132 -8.00 8.93 5.42
C ASN A 132 -7.41 10.35 5.49
N GLY A 133 -6.09 10.50 5.46
CA GLY A 133 -5.45 11.81 5.44
C GLY A 133 -5.94 12.69 4.28
N PHE A 134 -6.11 12.11 3.09
CA PHE A 134 -6.70 12.80 1.94
C PHE A 134 -8.18 13.15 2.18
N LYS A 135 -9.00 12.16 2.55
CA LYS A 135 -10.45 12.32 2.81
C LYS A 135 -10.72 13.40 3.87
N ASP A 136 -10.04 13.33 5.00
CA ASP A 136 -10.24 14.26 6.12
C ASP A 136 -9.85 15.69 5.72
N THR A 137 -8.83 15.84 4.88
CA THR A 137 -8.38 17.15 4.40
C THR A 137 -9.38 17.76 3.42
N VAL A 138 -9.88 17.00 2.43
CA VAL A 138 -10.84 17.52 1.45
C VAL A 138 -12.21 17.79 2.08
N ALA A 139 -12.60 17.02 3.11
CA ALA A 139 -13.86 17.21 3.82
C ALA A 139 -13.98 18.57 4.55
N LEU A 140 -12.87 19.29 4.74
CA LEU A 140 -12.87 20.61 5.35
C LEU A 140 -13.38 21.73 4.41
N ASN A 141 -13.59 21.44 3.12
CA ASN A 141 -13.99 22.44 2.13
C ASN A 141 -14.98 21.85 1.13
N GLU A 142 -16.21 22.40 1.11
CA GLU A 142 -17.32 21.93 0.27
C GLU A 142 -17.07 22.01 -1.24
N ASN A 143 -16.05 22.75 -1.67
CA ASN A 143 -15.65 22.81 -3.08
C ASN A 143 -15.04 21.47 -3.59
N TYR A 144 -14.67 20.56 -2.68
CA TYR A 144 -14.05 19.29 -3.04
C TYR A 144 -14.96 18.13 -2.61
N GLN A 145 -15.41 17.36 -3.57
CA GLN A 145 -16.37 16.29 -3.33
C GLN A 145 -15.84 14.96 -3.83
N ILE A 146 -15.83 13.95 -2.96
CA ILE A 146 -15.56 12.57 -3.36
C ILE A 146 -16.84 12.02 -3.98
N VAL A 147 -16.81 11.79 -5.29
CA VAL A 147 -17.98 11.38 -6.08
C VAL A 147 -18.02 9.90 -6.39
N GLY A 148 -16.90 9.19 -6.27
CA GLY A 148 -16.79 7.75 -6.47
C GLY A 148 -15.57 7.16 -5.78
N SER A 149 -15.66 5.89 -5.41
CA SER A 149 -14.55 5.16 -4.78
C SER A 149 -14.62 3.69 -5.12
N GLU A 150 -13.47 3.09 -5.48
CA GLU A 150 -13.33 1.66 -5.75
C GLU A 150 -12.02 1.12 -5.13
N ASP A 151 -12.10 -0.10 -4.58
CA ASP A 151 -10.92 -0.80 -4.06
C ASP A 151 -10.21 -1.55 -5.19
N CYS A 152 -8.94 -1.23 -5.40
CA CYS A 152 -8.09 -1.87 -6.42
C CYS A 152 -6.85 -2.56 -5.82
N LEU A 153 -6.81 -2.75 -4.51
CA LEU A 153 -5.74 -3.41 -3.78
C LEU A 153 -4.33 -2.87 -4.09
N GLY A 154 -4.25 -1.62 -4.55
CA GLY A 154 -2.98 -0.97 -4.90
C GLY A 154 -2.26 -1.55 -6.13
N GLN A 155 -2.99 -2.24 -7.02
CA GLN A 155 -2.45 -2.95 -8.18
C GLN A 155 -2.86 -2.29 -9.49
N THR A 156 -1.91 -2.20 -10.44
CA THR A 156 -2.13 -1.62 -11.77
C THR A 156 -3.27 -2.35 -12.51
N GLU A 157 -3.26 -3.68 -12.47
CA GLU A 157 -4.20 -4.54 -13.20
C GLU A 157 -5.63 -4.42 -12.66
N LEU A 158 -5.79 -4.04 -11.38
CA LEU A 158 -7.09 -3.84 -10.75
C LEU A 158 -7.55 -2.38 -10.80
N ALA A 159 -6.63 -1.43 -10.91
CA ALA A 159 -6.95 -0.02 -10.96
C ALA A 159 -7.67 0.39 -12.25
N LEU A 160 -7.28 -0.16 -13.39
CA LEU A 160 -7.94 0.08 -14.67
C LEU A 160 -9.43 -0.30 -14.63
N PRO A 161 -9.83 -1.57 -14.32
CA PRO A 161 -11.24 -1.93 -14.25
C PRO A 161 -11.98 -1.21 -13.12
N ALA A 162 -11.30 -0.84 -12.02
CA ALA A 162 -11.91 -0.08 -10.92
C ALA A 162 -12.32 1.32 -11.38
N LEU A 163 -11.46 2.05 -12.09
CA LEU A 163 -11.82 3.36 -12.63
C LEU A 163 -12.86 3.24 -13.75
N ASN A 164 -12.77 2.24 -14.63
CA ASN A 164 -13.78 1.95 -15.65
C ASN A 164 -15.18 1.76 -15.04
N LYS A 165 -15.26 1.15 -13.85
CA LYS A 165 -16.54 0.97 -13.15
C LYS A 165 -17.14 2.30 -12.72
N ILE A 166 -16.33 3.24 -12.20
CA ILE A 166 -16.79 4.61 -11.86
C ILE A 166 -17.29 5.33 -13.11
N ILE A 167 -16.54 5.24 -14.23
CA ILE A 167 -16.92 5.84 -15.52
C ILE A 167 -18.23 5.27 -16.04
N GLN A 168 -18.41 3.95 -16.01
CA GLN A 168 -19.63 3.27 -16.48
C GLN A 168 -20.87 3.59 -15.65
N GLN A 169 -20.71 4.03 -14.41
CA GLN A 169 -21.80 4.52 -13.58
C GLN A 169 -22.26 5.94 -13.99
N GLY A 170 -21.60 6.56 -14.97
CA GLY A 170 -21.89 7.92 -15.41
C GLY A 170 -21.48 8.98 -14.40
N ILE A 171 -20.52 8.66 -13.51
CA ILE A 171 -20.00 9.58 -12.51
C ILE A 171 -18.95 10.46 -13.17
N ASP A 172 -19.25 11.77 -13.24
CA ASP A 172 -18.26 12.76 -13.69
C ASP A 172 -17.28 13.07 -12.57
N PHE A 173 -16.00 13.16 -12.90
CA PHE A 173 -14.92 13.54 -11.99
C PHE A 173 -13.88 14.41 -12.72
N ASP A 174 -13.18 15.22 -11.96
CA ASP A 174 -12.14 16.14 -12.45
C ASP A 174 -10.75 15.65 -12.04
N VAL A 175 -10.67 14.89 -10.93
CA VAL A 175 -9.43 14.38 -10.33
C VAL A 175 -9.60 12.91 -9.95
N VAL A 176 -8.56 12.12 -10.16
CA VAL A 176 -8.45 10.77 -9.60
C VAL A 176 -7.34 10.77 -8.56
N PHE A 177 -7.69 10.52 -7.29
CA PHE A 177 -6.70 10.25 -6.26
C PHE A 177 -6.36 8.76 -6.22
N CYS A 178 -5.10 8.46 -6.45
CA CYS A 178 -4.54 7.11 -6.46
C CYS A 178 -3.65 6.91 -5.24
N LEU A 179 -3.87 5.84 -4.49
CA LEU A 179 -3.13 5.56 -3.26
C LEU A 179 -1.61 5.37 -3.47
N ASN A 180 -1.18 4.94 -4.67
CA ASN A 180 0.22 4.70 -5.05
C ASN A 180 0.43 4.78 -6.57
N ASP A 181 1.69 4.75 -7.02
CA ASP A 181 2.07 4.83 -8.44
C ASP A 181 1.49 3.69 -9.30
N PRO A 182 1.51 2.41 -8.88
CA PRO A 182 0.87 1.33 -9.65
C PRO A 182 -0.61 1.60 -9.92
N THR A 183 -1.34 2.12 -8.94
CA THR A 183 -2.75 2.50 -9.10
C THR A 183 -2.91 3.66 -10.08
N ALA A 184 -2.03 4.66 -10.02
CA ALA A 184 -2.05 5.80 -10.95
C ALA A 184 -1.79 5.36 -12.40
N LEU A 185 -0.86 4.43 -12.61
CA LEU A 185 -0.61 3.87 -13.95
C LEU A 185 -1.84 3.14 -14.52
N GLY A 186 -2.55 2.37 -13.69
CA GLY A 186 -3.80 1.73 -14.09
C GLY A 186 -4.92 2.73 -14.37
N ALA A 187 -5.03 3.79 -13.56
CA ALA A 187 -5.97 4.88 -13.78
C ALA A 187 -5.71 5.62 -15.08
N LEU A 188 -4.44 5.96 -15.37
CA LEU A 188 -4.06 6.59 -16.63
C LEU A 188 -4.41 5.73 -17.86
N ALA A 189 -4.23 4.40 -17.76
CA ALA A 189 -4.64 3.49 -18.81
C ALA A 189 -6.16 3.51 -19.04
N SER A 190 -6.97 3.54 -17.96
CA SER A 190 -8.42 3.65 -18.03
C SER A 190 -8.87 4.98 -18.66
N ILE A 191 -8.27 6.10 -18.24
CA ILE A 191 -8.56 7.44 -18.79
C ILE A 191 -8.30 7.44 -20.32
N LYS A 192 -7.16 6.89 -20.73
CA LYS A 192 -6.80 6.78 -22.15
C LYS A 192 -7.75 5.88 -22.95
N GLU A 193 -8.16 4.74 -22.39
CA GLU A 193 -9.08 3.80 -23.02
C GLU A 193 -10.47 4.40 -23.27
N ASN A 194 -10.91 5.31 -22.39
CA ASN A 194 -12.21 5.97 -22.45
C ASN A 194 -12.16 7.37 -23.09
N ASP A 195 -11.04 7.75 -23.74
CA ASP A 195 -10.83 9.08 -24.32
C ASP A 195 -11.16 10.25 -23.35
N LEU A 196 -10.88 10.04 -22.06
CA LEU A 196 -11.03 11.04 -21.02
C LEU A 196 -9.66 11.73 -20.76
N GLY A 197 -9.72 13.01 -20.38
CA GLY A 197 -8.52 13.78 -20.03
C GLY A 197 -7.83 14.28 -21.28
N HIS A 198 -8.01 15.52 -21.53
CA HIS A 198 -7.40 16.25 -22.62
C HIS A 198 -6.90 17.58 -22.14
N ASP A 199 -5.71 17.93 -22.62
CA ASP A 199 -5.00 19.20 -22.58
C ASP A 199 -4.43 19.60 -21.23
#